data_6964aa0765bf6e732a85b89f5e4b785a
#
_entry.id   6964aa0765bf6e732a85b89f5e4b785a
#
_cell.length_a   1.000
_cell.length_b   1.000
_cell.length_c   1.000
_cell.angle_alpha   90.00
_cell.angle_beta   90.00
_cell.angle_gamma   90.00
#
_symmetry.space_group_name_H-M   'P 1'
#
loop_
_entity.id
_entity.type
_entity.pdbx_description
1 polymer ?
#
loop_
_entity_poly.entity_id
_entity_poly.type
_entity_poly.pdbx_seq_one_letter_code
_entity_poly.pdbx_strand_id
1 'polypeptide(L)'
;FVSRAPVLGEIANRMAVTLPLTLFGFLLALLLAIPLGVLAAVRSNKWYGAAISVLSQLGIAIPVFWVGILLVTLFAINLRWLPSGGFPLKGWADFGAAITGMILPALTIGLVMAASLLRYVRAATLDVLGSDFLRTARALGASFPEALLRHGLRNGAVPVISILGIELASTFLGAVVIERVFSLPGLGSMLLLAIQLA
;
A
#
# COMPACT_ATOMS: atom_id res chain seq x y z
N PHE A 1 23.29 5.45 23.83
CA PHE A 1 23.01 5.27 25.27
C PHE A 1 22.52 6.56 25.96
N VAL A 2 21.77 7.41 25.26
CA VAL A 2 21.31 8.72 25.76
C VAL A 2 20.07 8.57 26.66
N SER A 3 19.23 7.57 26.47
CA SER A 3 18.12 7.26 27.38
C SER A 3 18.43 6.02 28.19
N ARG A 4 18.32 6.09 29.53
CA ARG A 4 18.43 4.93 30.43
C ARG A 4 17.23 3.96 30.34
N ALA A 5 16.35 4.15 29.36
CA ALA A 5 15.19 3.30 29.13
C ALA A 5 15.60 1.97 28.47
N PRO A 6 14.94 0.85 28.78
CA PRO A 6 15.21 -0.42 28.13
C PRO A 6 14.88 -0.30 26.63
N VAL A 7 15.89 -0.49 25.79
CA VAL A 7 15.83 -0.36 24.32
C VAL A 7 14.66 -1.16 23.74
N LEU A 8 14.41 -2.35 24.28
CA LEU A 8 13.33 -3.23 23.82
C LEU A 8 11.95 -2.61 24.01
N GLY A 9 11.72 -1.91 25.15
CA GLY A 9 10.45 -1.23 25.41
C GLY A 9 10.23 -0.04 24.47
N GLU A 10 11.30 0.69 24.15
CA GLU A 10 11.20 1.81 23.19
C GLU A 10 10.90 1.30 21.78
N ILE A 11 11.57 0.24 21.33
CA ILE A 11 11.27 -0.42 20.05
C ILE A 11 9.82 -0.89 20.00
N ALA A 12 9.33 -1.56 21.05
CA ALA A 12 7.95 -2.06 21.10
C ALA A 12 6.92 -0.91 20.98
N ASN A 13 7.13 0.20 21.67
CA ASN A 13 6.26 1.38 21.60
C ASN A 13 6.25 2.01 20.19
N ARG A 14 7.40 2.07 19.54
CA ARG A 14 7.51 2.60 18.16
C ARG A 14 6.90 1.64 17.14
N MET A 15 7.10 0.35 17.33
CA MET A 15 6.48 -0.70 16.51
C MET A 15 4.96 -0.62 16.55
N ALA A 16 4.37 -0.27 17.70
CA ALA A 16 2.94 -0.08 17.85
C ALA A 16 2.35 1.03 16.97
N VAL A 17 3.18 1.90 16.39
CA VAL A 17 2.77 2.92 15.41
C VAL A 17 3.10 2.45 13.99
N THR A 18 4.34 2.02 13.73
CA THR A 18 4.81 1.63 12.39
C THR A 18 4.05 0.43 11.84
N LEU A 19 3.78 -0.59 12.66
CA LEU A 19 3.16 -1.83 12.20
C LEU A 19 1.69 -1.64 11.76
N PRO A 20 0.81 -0.98 12.55
CA PRO A 20 -0.53 -0.65 12.06
C PRO A 20 -0.52 0.26 10.84
N LEU A 21 0.35 1.27 10.79
CA LEU A 21 0.48 2.16 9.65
C LEU A 21 0.79 1.39 8.35
N THR A 22 1.81 0.53 8.38
CA THR A 22 2.21 -0.26 7.23
C THR A 22 1.14 -1.27 6.83
N LEU A 23 0.47 -1.92 7.80
CA LEU A 23 -0.61 -2.86 7.53
C LEU A 23 -1.84 -2.16 6.92
N PHE A 24 -2.26 -1.00 7.41
CA PHE A 24 -3.37 -0.26 6.83
C PHE A 24 -3.05 0.19 5.41
N GLY A 25 -1.85 0.71 5.16
CA GLY A 25 -1.39 1.04 3.82
C GLY A 25 -1.35 -0.17 2.89
N PHE A 26 -0.83 -1.30 3.37
CA PHE A 26 -0.77 -2.54 2.62
C PHE A 26 -2.16 -3.09 2.25
N LEU A 27 -3.08 -3.14 3.21
CA LEU A 27 -4.45 -3.60 2.97
C LEU A 27 -5.17 -2.70 1.97
N LEU A 28 -5.00 -1.39 2.08
CA LEU A 28 -5.53 -0.43 1.11
C LEU A 28 -4.94 -0.64 -0.29
N ALA A 29 -3.63 -0.88 -0.37
CA ALA A 29 -2.97 -1.18 -1.64
C ALA A 29 -3.54 -2.44 -2.29
N LEU A 30 -3.77 -3.52 -1.54
CA LEU A 30 -4.40 -4.74 -2.03
C LEU A 30 -5.83 -4.50 -2.51
N LEU A 31 -6.60 -3.76 -1.72
CA LEU A 31 -8.01 -3.43 -2.04
C LEU A 31 -8.14 -2.66 -3.36
N LEU A 32 -7.16 -1.83 -3.68
CA LEU A 32 -7.14 -1.06 -4.93
C LEU A 32 -6.47 -1.84 -6.08
N ALA A 33 -5.29 -2.43 -5.83
CA ALA A 33 -4.48 -3.03 -6.88
C ALA A 33 -5.09 -4.28 -7.47
N ILE A 34 -5.72 -5.14 -6.66
CA ILE A 34 -6.28 -6.41 -7.16
C ILE A 34 -7.44 -6.14 -8.12
N PRO A 35 -8.53 -5.43 -7.75
CA PRO A 35 -9.63 -5.22 -8.66
C PRO A 35 -9.26 -4.37 -9.87
N LEU A 36 -8.46 -3.30 -9.68
CA LEU A 36 -8.06 -2.43 -10.78
C LEU A 36 -7.07 -3.12 -11.73
N GLY A 37 -6.16 -3.95 -11.21
CA GLY A 37 -5.21 -4.72 -12.01
C GLY A 37 -5.89 -5.77 -12.87
N VAL A 38 -6.84 -6.53 -12.29
CA VAL A 38 -7.67 -7.48 -13.03
C VAL A 38 -8.51 -6.76 -14.09
N LEU A 39 -9.15 -5.65 -13.73
CA LEU A 39 -9.95 -4.85 -14.66
C LEU A 39 -9.10 -4.34 -15.83
N ALA A 40 -7.92 -3.80 -15.54
CA ALA A 40 -6.99 -3.29 -16.55
C ALA A 40 -6.50 -4.39 -17.51
N ALA A 41 -6.37 -5.64 -17.05
CA ALA A 41 -6.00 -6.78 -17.87
C ALA A 41 -7.18 -7.27 -18.74
N VAL A 42 -8.34 -7.53 -18.12
CA VAL A 42 -9.54 -8.04 -18.82
C VAL A 42 -10.05 -7.03 -19.86
N ARG A 43 -9.85 -5.76 -19.61
CA ARG A 43 -10.28 -4.67 -20.49
C ARG A 43 -9.12 -3.95 -21.17
N SER A 44 -8.01 -4.65 -21.40
CA SER A 44 -6.80 -4.09 -22.03
C SER A 44 -7.07 -3.42 -23.40
N ASN A 45 -8.06 -3.91 -24.15
CA ASN A 45 -8.48 -3.36 -25.45
C ASN A 45 -9.44 -2.14 -25.34
N LYS A 46 -9.77 -1.69 -24.13
CA LYS A 46 -10.64 -0.54 -23.87
C LYS A 46 -9.82 0.62 -23.33
N TRP A 47 -10.26 1.86 -23.65
CA TRP A 47 -9.56 3.07 -23.23
C TRP A 47 -9.35 3.16 -21.70
N TYR A 48 -10.34 2.74 -20.90
CA TYR A 48 -10.23 2.78 -19.44
C TYR A 48 -9.26 1.72 -18.87
N GLY A 49 -9.12 0.57 -19.52
CA GLY A 49 -8.07 -0.39 -19.16
C GLY A 49 -6.66 0.15 -19.43
N ALA A 50 -6.50 0.86 -20.57
CA ALA A 50 -5.27 1.59 -20.86
C ALA A 50 -5.04 2.74 -19.87
N ALA A 51 -6.07 3.53 -19.57
CA ALA A 51 -5.98 4.64 -18.61
C ALA A 51 -5.54 4.17 -17.21
N ILE A 52 -6.14 3.09 -16.68
CA ILE A 52 -5.72 2.51 -15.39
C ILE A 52 -4.22 2.11 -15.43
N SER A 53 -3.78 1.52 -16.53
CA SER A 53 -2.37 1.12 -16.69
C SER A 53 -1.42 2.30 -16.75
N VAL A 54 -1.79 3.37 -17.46
CA VAL A 54 -1.00 4.60 -17.52
C VAL A 54 -0.95 5.30 -16.16
N LEU A 55 -2.08 5.40 -15.46
CA LEU A 55 -2.14 5.99 -14.13
C LEU A 55 -1.26 5.23 -13.13
N SER A 56 -1.23 3.89 -13.20
CA SER A 56 -0.34 3.12 -12.33
C SER A 56 1.15 3.39 -12.64
N GLN A 57 1.53 3.54 -13.90
CA GLN A 57 2.90 3.87 -14.27
C GLN A 57 3.31 5.27 -13.82
N LEU A 58 2.41 6.24 -13.94
CA LEU A 58 2.63 7.59 -13.41
C LEU A 58 2.74 7.57 -11.88
N GLY A 59 1.91 6.78 -11.20
CA GLY A 59 1.96 6.63 -9.74
C GLY A 59 3.30 6.08 -9.21
N ILE A 60 3.96 5.19 -9.95
CA ILE A 60 5.28 4.66 -9.59
C ILE A 60 6.38 5.72 -9.78
N ALA A 61 6.22 6.63 -10.76
CA ALA A 61 7.20 7.67 -11.03
C ALA A 61 7.20 8.80 -9.99
N ILE A 62 6.13 8.94 -9.22
CA ILE A 62 5.97 10.01 -8.23
C ILE A 62 6.62 9.57 -6.90
N PRO A 63 7.52 10.40 -6.31
CA PRO A 63 8.08 10.11 -5.00
C PRO A 63 6.99 10.03 -3.91
N VAL A 64 7.08 9.03 -3.03
CA VAL A 64 6.06 8.77 -1.99
C VAL A 64 5.81 9.97 -1.08
N PHE A 65 6.86 10.71 -0.69
CA PHE A 65 6.72 11.90 0.15
C PHE A 65 5.93 13.01 -0.54
N TRP A 66 6.06 13.13 -1.87
CA TRP A 66 5.34 14.11 -2.67
C TRP A 66 3.83 13.84 -2.68
N VAL A 67 3.43 12.57 -2.81
CA VAL A 67 2.03 12.15 -2.64
C VAL A 67 1.52 12.52 -1.25
N GLY A 68 2.33 12.29 -0.20
CA GLY A 68 1.99 12.68 1.17
C GLY A 68 1.74 14.18 1.30
N ILE A 69 2.64 15.01 0.76
CA ILE A 69 2.48 16.48 0.79
C ILE A 69 1.22 16.92 0.05
N LEU A 70 0.92 16.34 -1.11
CA LEU A 70 -0.30 16.66 -1.85
C LEU A 70 -1.56 16.30 -1.07
N LEU A 71 -1.58 15.12 -0.43
CA LEU A 71 -2.72 14.71 0.40
C LEU A 71 -2.90 15.61 1.62
N VAL A 72 -1.82 16.01 2.29
CA VAL A 72 -1.86 16.99 3.38
C VAL A 72 -2.40 18.32 2.89
N THR A 73 -1.89 18.82 1.77
CA THR A 73 -2.33 20.10 1.21
C THR A 73 -3.83 20.07 0.89
N LEU A 74 -4.29 18.99 0.27
CA LEU A 74 -5.69 18.86 -0.13
C LEU A 74 -6.62 18.64 1.07
N PHE A 75 -6.35 17.61 1.88
CA PHE A 75 -7.30 17.14 2.90
C PHE A 75 -7.14 17.84 4.25
N ALA A 76 -5.92 18.24 4.61
CA ALA A 76 -5.69 18.88 5.89
C ALA A 76 -5.73 20.43 5.82
N ILE A 77 -5.12 21.01 4.77
CA ILE A 77 -5.03 22.47 4.68
C ILE A 77 -6.25 23.07 3.98
N ASN A 78 -6.60 22.57 2.79
CA ASN A 78 -7.68 23.15 1.98
C ASN A 78 -9.05 22.72 2.47
N LEU A 79 -9.28 21.41 2.57
CA LEU A 79 -10.58 20.86 2.97
C LEU A 79 -10.78 20.82 4.49
N ARG A 80 -9.71 20.77 5.28
CA ARG A 80 -9.72 20.67 6.74
C ARG A 80 -10.53 19.48 7.28
N TRP A 81 -10.53 18.37 6.54
CA TRP A 81 -11.25 17.15 6.91
C TRP A 81 -10.45 16.25 7.84
N LEU A 82 -9.12 16.25 7.69
CA LEU A 82 -8.20 15.36 8.41
C LEU A 82 -7.03 16.15 8.98
N PRO A 83 -6.41 15.68 10.07
CA PRO A 83 -5.21 16.28 10.59
C PRO A 83 -4.03 16.14 9.62
N SER A 84 -3.13 17.11 9.60
CA SER A 84 -1.95 17.10 8.73
C SER A 84 -0.90 16.06 9.12
N GLY A 85 -0.98 15.49 10.31
CA GLY A 85 -0.07 14.52 10.86
C GLY A 85 -0.07 14.53 12.39
N GLY A 86 0.91 13.85 12.99
CA GLY A 86 1.01 13.67 14.43
C GLY A 86 0.28 12.42 14.93
N PHE A 87 0.65 12.01 16.13
CA PHE A 87 0.03 10.90 16.83
C PHE A 87 -0.37 11.37 18.23
N PRO A 88 -1.54 11.01 18.75
CA PRO A 88 -2.02 11.56 20.02
C PRO A 88 -1.08 11.24 21.18
N LEU A 89 -0.91 12.16 22.12
CA LEU A 89 -0.04 12.01 23.29
C LEU A 89 -0.43 10.81 24.16
N LYS A 90 -1.73 10.49 24.21
CA LYS A 90 -2.25 9.29 24.89
C LYS A 90 -2.06 7.99 24.09
N GLY A 91 -1.42 8.05 22.92
CA GLY A 91 -1.23 6.90 22.05
C GLY A 91 -2.55 6.26 21.64
N TRP A 92 -2.58 4.94 21.62
CA TRP A 92 -3.77 4.15 21.30
C TRP A 92 -4.91 4.23 22.32
N ALA A 93 -4.68 4.82 23.50
CA ALA A 93 -5.77 5.08 24.46
C ALA A 93 -6.77 6.11 23.92
N ASP A 94 -6.34 6.98 23.01
CA ASP A 94 -7.23 7.84 22.23
C ASP A 94 -7.37 7.25 20.81
N PHE A 95 -8.15 6.19 20.70
CA PHE A 95 -8.29 5.41 19.47
C PHE A 95 -8.81 6.24 18.29
N GLY A 96 -9.76 7.14 18.54
CA GLY A 96 -10.33 8.00 17.50
C GLY A 96 -9.29 8.94 16.90
N ALA A 97 -8.53 9.65 17.74
CA ALA A 97 -7.47 10.53 17.30
C ALA A 97 -6.30 9.75 16.64
N ALA A 98 -5.98 8.56 17.17
CA ALA A 98 -4.93 7.72 16.59
C ALA A 98 -5.28 7.27 15.16
N ILE A 99 -6.50 6.78 14.93
CA ILE A 99 -6.96 6.38 13.59
C ILE A 99 -7.02 7.56 12.65
N THR A 100 -7.61 8.69 13.05
CA THR A 100 -7.71 9.87 12.18
C THR A 100 -6.34 10.41 11.78
N GLY A 101 -5.38 10.40 12.70
CA GLY A 101 -3.99 10.79 12.42
C GLY A 101 -3.26 9.83 11.46
N MET A 102 -3.69 8.57 11.38
CA MET A 102 -3.11 7.55 10.49
C MET A 102 -3.73 7.51 9.10
N ILE A 103 -4.90 8.13 8.86
CA ILE A 103 -5.58 8.04 7.57
C ILE A 103 -4.71 8.55 6.42
N LEU A 104 -4.22 9.78 6.48
CA LEU A 104 -3.41 10.36 5.40
C LEU A 104 -2.07 9.62 5.18
N PRO A 105 -1.32 9.27 6.23
CA PRO A 105 -0.13 8.42 6.08
C PRO A 105 -0.42 7.07 5.44
N ALA A 106 -1.47 6.37 5.88
CA ALA A 106 -1.86 5.08 5.33
C ALA A 106 -2.35 5.19 3.87
N LEU A 107 -3.11 6.25 3.54
CA LEU A 107 -3.50 6.56 2.17
C LEU A 107 -2.27 6.80 1.28
N THR A 108 -1.27 7.51 1.78
CA THR A 108 -0.04 7.78 1.03
C THR A 108 0.69 6.49 0.69
N ILE A 109 0.92 5.63 1.68
CA ILE A 109 1.54 4.32 1.47
C ILE A 109 0.69 3.48 0.52
N GLY A 110 -0.62 3.40 0.81
CA GLY A 110 -1.55 2.56 0.07
C GLY A 110 -1.66 2.93 -1.41
N LEU A 111 -1.72 4.21 -1.75
CA LEU A 111 -1.82 4.68 -3.14
C LEU A 111 -0.55 4.38 -3.94
N VAL A 112 0.63 4.69 -3.38
CA VAL A 112 1.91 4.46 -4.06
C VAL A 112 2.16 2.97 -4.24
N MET A 113 1.91 2.18 -3.21
CA MET A 113 2.04 0.73 -3.26
C MET A 113 1.00 0.09 -4.20
N ALA A 114 -0.24 0.61 -4.22
CA ALA A 114 -1.26 0.14 -5.15
C ALA A 114 -0.82 0.32 -6.61
N ALA A 115 -0.16 1.43 -6.94
CA ALA A 115 0.36 1.68 -8.29
C ALA A 115 1.38 0.62 -8.72
N SER A 116 2.30 0.23 -7.84
CA SER A 116 3.27 -0.85 -8.08
C SER A 116 2.59 -2.20 -8.22
N LEU A 117 1.78 -2.60 -7.23
CA LEU A 117 1.09 -3.89 -7.20
C LEU A 117 0.11 -4.08 -8.37
N LEU A 118 -0.58 -3.02 -8.78
CA LEU A 118 -1.51 -3.06 -9.91
C LEU A 118 -0.82 -3.56 -11.19
N ARG A 119 0.39 -3.12 -11.44
CA ARG A 119 1.20 -3.55 -12.59
C ARG A 119 1.44 -5.07 -12.54
N TYR A 120 1.81 -5.61 -11.38
CA TYR A 120 2.06 -7.04 -11.21
C TYR A 120 0.78 -7.87 -11.33
N VAL A 121 -0.31 -7.41 -10.69
CA VAL A 121 -1.63 -8.06 -10.80
C VAL A 121 -2.10 -8.07 -12.26
N ARG A 122 -1.93 -6.96 -12.98
CA ARG A 122 -2.28 -6.87 -14.40
C ARG A 122 -1.46 -7.84 -15.24
N ALA A 123 -0.14 -7.90 -15.06
CA ALA A 123 0.74 -8.81 -15.79
C ALA A 123 0.33 -10.27 -15.55
N ALA A 124 0.21 -10.69 -14.28
CA ALA A 124 -0.22 -12.06 -13.93
C ALA A 124 -1.61 -12.40 -14.48
N THR A 125 -2.52 -11.44 -14.52
CA THR A 125 -3.86 -11.65 -15.11
C THR A 125 -3.79 -11.79 -16.62
N LEU A 126 -2.95 -11.01 -17.32
CA LEU A 126 -2.76 -11.17 -18.77
C LEU A 126 -2.17 -12.53 -19.13
N ASP A 127 -1.20 -13.04 -18.37
CA ASP A 127 -0.62 -14.36 -18.54
C ASP A 127 -1.69 -15.46 -18.39
N VAL A 128 -2.55 -15.32 -17.39
CA VAL A 128 -3.70 -16.21 -17.19
C VAL A 128 -4.67 -16.17 -18.36
N LEU A 129 -4.99 -14.97 -18.87
CA LEU A 129 -5.91 -14.83 -20.01
C LEU A 129 -5.39 -15.49 -21.29
N GLY A 130 -4.06 -15.60 -21.45
CA GLY A 130 -3.40 -16.30 -22.54
C GLY A 130 -3.24 -17.81 -22.35
N SER A 131 -3.56 -18.34 -21.17
CA SER A 131 -3.25 -19.73 -20.79
C SER A 131 -4.19 -20.77 -21.41
N ASP A 132 -3.66 -21.98 -21.66
CA ASP A 132 -4.43 -23.10 -22.20
C ASP A 132 -5.43 -23.65 -21.19
N PHE A 133 -5.14 -23.59 -19.88
CA PHE A 133 -6.08 -24.04 -18.87
C PHE A 133 -7.37 -23.19 -18.83
N LEU A 134 -7.27 -21.90 -19.10
CA LEU A 134 -8.45 -21.03 -19.18
C LEU A 134 -9.28 -21.36 -20.44
N ARG A 135 -8.61 -21.63 -21.56
CA ARG A 135 -9.26 -22.06 -22.80
C ARG A 135 -9.99 -23.41 -22.61
N THR A 136 -9.34 -24.36 -21.95
CA THR A 136 -9.93 -25.68 -21.65
C THR A 136 -11.15 -25.55 -20.76
N ALA A 137 -11.09 -24.76 -19.67
CA ALA A 137 -12.22 -24.52 -18.79
C ALA A 137 -13.43 -23.94 -19.55
N ARG A 138 -13.18 -23.02 -20.48
CA ARG A 138 -14.24 -22.46 -21.34
C ARG A 138 -14.78 -23.47 -22.36
N ALA A 139 -13.93 -24.30 -22.92
CA ALA A 139 -14.35 -25.39 -23.85
C ALA A 139 -15.24 -26.43 -23.15
N LEU A 140 -15.04 -26.63 -21.84
CA LEU A 140 -15.86 -27.50 -21.00
C LEU A 140 -17.17 -26.82 -20.52
N GLY A 141 -17.49 -25.62 -21.01
CA GLY A 141 -18.77 -24.93 -20.77
C GLY A 141 -18.76 -23.90 -19.64
N ALA A 142 -17.62 -23.64 -18.97
CA ALA A 142 -17.54 -22.58 -17.97
C ALA A 142 -17.71 -21.19 -18.62
N SER A 143 -18.48 -20.31 -17.99
CA SER A 143 -18.56 -18.91 -18.39
C SER A 143 -17.20 -18.21 -18.19
N PHE A 144 -16.95 -17.12 -18.93
CA PHE A 144 -15.67 -16.38 -18.78
C PHE A 144 -15.41 -15.92 -17.34
N PRO A 145 -16.36 -15.29 -16.61
CA PRO A 145 -16.14 -14.90 -15.22
C PRO A 145 -15.86 -16.11 -14.31
N GLU A 146 -16.56 -17.20 -14.49
CA GLU A 146 -16.38 -18.42 -13.71
C GLU A 146 -14.98 -19.04 -13.94
N ALA A 147 -14.59 -19.22 -15.19
CA ALA A 147 -13.28 -19.73 -15.54
C ALA A 147 -12.15 -18.84 -14.99
N LEU A 148 -12.30 -17.52 -15.09
CA LEU A 148 -11.33 -16.56 -14.58
C LEU A 148 -11.23 -16.60 -13.04
N LEU A 149 -12.35 -16.55 -12.32
CA LEU A 149 -12.36 -16.54 -10.86
C LEU A 149 -11.91 -17.88 -10.27
N ARG A 150 -12.43 -18.99 -10.77
CA ARG A 150 -12.20 -20.32 -10.19
C ARG A 150 -10.83 -20.91 -10.54
N HIS A 151 -10.36 -20.67 -11.76
CA HIS A 151 -9.11 -21.26 -12.25
C HIS A 151 -8.04 -20.19 -12.51
N GLY A 152 -8.43 -19.07 -13.10
CA GLY A 152 -7.51 -18.02 -13.52
C GLY A 152 -6.85 -17.31 -12.35
N LEU A 153 -7.63 -16.66 -11.51
CA LEU A 153 -7.07 -15.86 -10.40
C LEU A 153 -6.33 -16.73 -9.38
N ARG A 154 -6.77 -17.95 -9.15
CA ARG A 154 -6.08 -18.87 -8.25
C ARG A 154 -4.65 -19.17 -8.72
N ASN A 155 -4.45 -19.44 -10.00
CA ASN A 155 -3.13 -19.71 -10.57
C ASN A 155 -2.31 -18.41 -10.72
N GLY A 156 -2.95 -17.30 -11.12
CA GLY A 156 -2.32 -16.01 -11.23
C GLY A 156 -1.93 -15.37 -9.88
N ALA A 157 -2.51 -15.85 -8.77
CA ALA A 157 -2.15 -15.35 -7.43
C ALA A 157 -0.74 -15.78 -6.98
N VAL A 158 -0.21 -16.90 -7.47
CA VAL A 158 1.09 -17.41 -7.01
C VAL A 158 2.23 -16.41 -7.22
N PRO A 159 2.49 -15.88 -8.43
CA PRO A 159 3.52 -14.86 -8.61
C PRO A 159 3.21 -13.56 -7.86
N VAL A 160 1.93 -13.19 -7.74
CA VAL A 160 1.53 -11.98 -7.01
C VAL A 160 1.85 -12.11 -5.53
N ILE A 161 1.54 -13.24 -4.88
CA ILE A 161 1.83 -13.49 -3.46
C ILE A 161 3.33 -13.37 -3.17
N SER A 162 4.19 -13.89 -4.05
CA SER A 162 5.64 -13.77 -3.89
C SER A 162 6.11 -12.32 -3.88
N ILE A 163 5.52 -11.48 -4.75
CA ILE A 163 5.83 -10.04 -4.80
C ILE A 163 5.27 -9.31 -3.59
N LEU A 164 4.10 -9.71 -3.08
CA LEU A 164 3.50 -9.08 -1.89
C LEU A 164 4.42 -9.14 -0.67
N GLY A 165 5.16 -10.25 -0.47
CA GLY A 165 6.14 -10.35 0.62
C GLY A 165 7.28 -9.34 0.48
N ILE A 166 7.80 -9.16 -0.74
CA ILE A 166 8.87 -8.19 -1.02
C ILE A 166 8.36 -6.76 -0.84
N GLU A 167 7.17 -6.46 -1.37
CA GLU A 167 6.55 -5.14 -1.27
C GLU A 167 6.24 -4.77 0.18
N LEU A 168 5.75 -5.71 0.99
CA LEU A 168 5.51 -5.48 2.41
C LEU A 168 6.82 -5.14 3.16
N ALA A 169 7.89 -5.90 2.91
CA ALA A 169 9.20 -5.63 3.51
C ALA A 169 9.74 -4.25 3.07
N SER A 170 9.65 -3.94 1.79
CA SER A 170 10.07 -2.63 1.23
C SER A 170 9.26 -1.48 1.81
N THR A 171 7.96 -1.67 2.02
CA THR A 171 7.08 -0.66 2.63
C THR A 171 7.46 -0.40 4.08
N PHE A 172 7.85 -1.44 4.81
CA PHE A 172 8.31 -1.31 6.20
C PHE A 172 9.58 -0.46 6.27
N LEU A 173 10.52 -0.66 5.36
CA LEU A 173 11.72 0.17 5.23
C LEU A 173 11.39 1.60 4.77
N GLY A 174 10.45 1.74 3.85
CA GLY A 174 9.99 3.04 3.34
C GLY A 174 9.12 3.85 4.31
N ALA A 175 8.55 3.22 5.32
CA ALA A 175 7.72 3.87 6.34
C ALA A 175 8.47 5.01 7.07
N VAL A 176 9.79 4.91 7.18
CA VAL A 176 10.67 5.97 7.75
C VAL A 176 10.38 7.34 7.15
N VAL A 177 10.27 7.40 5.82
CA VAL A 177 10.02 8.66 5.11
C VAL A 177 8.62 9.21 5.44
N ILE A 178 7.62 8.34 5.45
CA ILE A 178 6.23 8.70 5.75
C ILE A 178 6.07 9.13 7.20
N GLU A 179 6.68 8.41 8.14
CA GLU A 179 6.69 8.79 9.55
C GLU A 179 7.28 10.20 9.76
N ARG A 180 8.31 10.54 8.98
CA ARG A 180 8.93 11.87 9.04
C ARG A 180 8.02 12.94 8.46
N VAL A 181 7.44 12.72 7.29
CA VAL A 181 6.52 13.68 6.62
C VAL A 181 5.31 13.99 7.50
N PHE A 182 4.75 12.97 8.14
CA PHE A 182 3.56 13.10 8.96
C PHE A 182 3.84 13.26 10.46
N SER A 183 5.11 13.42 10.87
CA SER A 183 5.54 13.57 12.27
C SER A 183 5.01 12.47 13.20
N LEU A 184 5.05 11.22 12.73
CA LEU A 184 4.63 10.05 13.50
C LEU A 184 5.79 9.51 14.35
N PRO A 185 5.53 9.11 15.61
CA PRO A 185 6.56 8.56 16.50
C PRO A 185 6.80 7.06 16.26
N GLY A 186 7.19 6.68 15.04
CA GLY A 186 7.45 5.29 14.65
C GLY A 186 8.93 4.91 14.76
N LEU A 187 9.25 3.67 14.29
CA LEU A 187 10.61 3.12 14.29
C LEU A 187 11.57 3.90 13.41
N GLY A 188 11.11 4.37 12.25
CA GLY A 188 11.95 5.13 11.34
C GLY A 188 12.37 6.47 11.91
N SER A 189 11.46 7.16 12.58
CA SER A 189 11.75 8.42 13.25
C SER A 189 12.76 8.23 14.40
N MET A 190 12.68 7.13 15.13
CA MET A 190 13.63 6.73 16.17
C MET A 190 15.03 6.45 15.58
N LEU A 191 15.10 5.70 14.47
CA LEU A 191 16.35 5.39 13.80
C LEU A 191 17.08 6.66 13.33
N LEU A 192 16.36 7.58 12.69
CA LEU A 192 16.91 8.87 12.26
C LEU A 192 17.44 9.68 13.40
N LEU A 193 16.72 9.74 14.53
CA LEU A 193 17.17 10.44 15.73
C LEU A 193 18.44 9.81 16.31
N ALA A 194 18.50 8.47 16.35
CA ALA A 194 19.67 7.74 16.82
C ALA A 194 20.93 8.01 15.98
N ILE A 195 20.78 8.11 14.66
CA ILE A 195 21.88 8.44 13.73
C ILE A 195 22.34 9.90 13.91
N GLN A 196 21.42 10.83 14.17
CA GLN A 196 21.77 12.24 14.37
C GLN A 196 22.51 12.50 15.68
N LEU A 197 22.36 11.60 16.67
CA LEU A 197 22.98 11.72 18.00
C LEU A 197 24.26 10.87 18.13
N ALA A 198 24.65 10.10 17.11
CA ALA A 198 25.86 9.29 17.08
C ALA A 198 27.05 10.05 16.50
#